data_21ba10c0a9477115c3a8f4d15394c0d8
#
_entry.id   21ba10c0a9477115c3a8f4d15394c0d8
#
_cell.length_a   1.000
_cell.length_b   1.000
_cell.length_c   1.000
_cell.angle_alpha   90.00
_cell.angle_beta   90.00
_cell.angle_gamma   90.00
#
_symmetry.space_group_name_H-M   'P 1'
#
loop_
_entity.id
_entity.type
_entity.pdbx_description
1 polymer ?
#
loop_
_entity_poly.entity_id
_entity_poly.type
_entity_poly.pdbx_seq_one_letter_code
_entity_poly.pdbx_strand_id
1 'polypeptide(L)'
;MHKLQTAVAIAATGLLIAACGDSDKGSGPTSSSTTTTTATRPPVAQPALDGLLPTPDEVSAAMSVPGMTVQQNGTAMQDDVDKKWPPECSFASSSAETPAYANSGFTAVRVQVVAAPSAPNDQSPPASATTGLVLFPSAKEASAFSTSSAKSWTACADRQWTVPADGPNDAEQRMQTKSLANANGVLSLTLTGSISGPGINITMTCQRALTVRNNVAIDITTCGKDPGETAVTIANQVGGKVDKQ
;
A
#
# COMPACT_ATOMS: atom_id res chain seq x y z
N MET A 1 -22.40 -47.17 -15.34
CA MET A 1 -22.44 -47.69 -16.73
C MET A 1 -21.90 -46.59 -17.66
N HIS A 2 -21.00 -47.01 -18.52
CA HIS A 2 -20.42 -46.33 -19.69
C HIS A 2 -19.40 -45.21 -19.49
N LYS A 3 -18.18 -45.69 -19.67
CA LYS A 3 -16.97 -44.96 -20.01
C LYS A 3 -17.07 -44.38 -21.45
N LEU A 4 -16.47 -43.23 -21.69
CA LEU A 4 -15.85 -42.97 -22.99
C LEU A 4 -14.56 -42.18 -22.77
N GLN A 5 -13.45 -42.83 -23.06
CA GLN A 5 -12.12 -42.24 -23.26
C GLN A 5 -12.01 -41.83 -24.72
N THR A 6 -11.45 -40.65 -24.99
CA THR A 6 -10.96 -40.35 -26.34
C THR A 6 -9.56 -39.75 -26.21
N ALA A 7 -8.58 -40.51 -26.60
CA ALA A 7 -7.19 -40.08 -26.78
C ALA A 7 -7.04 -39.55 -28.22
N VAL A 8 -6.37 -38.41 -28.36
CA VAL A 8 -5.89 -37.94 -29.68
C VAL A 8 -4.36 -37.71 -29.57
N ALA A 9 -3.65 -38.56 -30.29
CA ALA A 9 -2.23 -38.43 -30.56
C ALA A 9 -2.05 -37.59 -31.83
N ILE A 10 -1.16 -36.62 -31.83
CA ILE A 10 -0.68 -35.93 -33.05
C ILE A 10 0.83 -36.05 -33.13
N ALA A 11 1.25 -36.62 -34.23
CA ALA A 11 2.61 -36.97 -34.56
C ALA A 11 3.45 -35.75 -34.96
N ALA A 12 4.72 -35.82 -34.63
CA ALA A 12 5.77 -34.91 -35.06
C ALA A 12 6.22 -35.27 -36.49
N THR A 13 6.38 -34.29 -37.35
CA THR A 13 7.12 -34.42 -38.62
C THR A 13 8.24 -33.39 -38.64
N GLY A 14 9.44 -33.89 -38.55
CA GLY A 14 10.67 -33.11 -38.76
C GLY A 14 10.95 -32.92 -40.27
N LEU A 15 11.47 -31.76 -40.63
CA LEU A 15 12.12 -31.52 -41.89
C LEU A 15 13.55 -30.99 -41.61
N LEU A 16 14.53 -31.82 -41.90
CA LEU A 16 15.95 -31.45 -42.04
C LEU A 16 16.15 -30.98 -43.47
N ILE A 17 16.62 -29.75 -43.65
CA ILE A 17 17.19 -29.29 -44.91
C ILE A 17 18.66 -28.94 -44.67
N ALA A 18 19.55 -29.79 -45.16
CA ALA A 18 20.95 -29.50 -45.30
C ALA A 18 21.15 -28.91 -46.71
N ALA A 19 21.76 -27.75 -46.80
CA ALA A 19 22.32 -27.21 -48.04
C ALA A 19 23.71 -26.68 -47.74
N CYS A 20 24.73 -27.40 -48.24
CA CYS A 20 26.09 -26.89 -48.44
C CYS A 20 26.08 -26.03 -49.71
N GLY A 21 26.72 -24.88 -49.68
CA GLY A 21 26.96 -24.01 -50.82
C GLY A 21 28.02 -22.98 -50.48
N ASP A 22 29.07 -23.00 -51.24
CA ASP A 22 30.41 -22.45 -51.21
C ASP A 22 30.49 -20.90 -51.21
N SER A 23 31.54 -20.40 -50.58
CA SER A 23 32.33 -19.19 -50.82
C SER A 23 31.69 -17.94 -51.44
N ASP A 24 31.56 -16.83 -50.67
CA ASP A 24 32.27 -15.61 -51.07
C ASP A 24 32.38 -14.59 -49.90
N LYS A 25 33.45 -13.78 -49.96
CA LYS A 25 33.83 -12.76 -48.97
C LYS A 25 32.83 -11.61 -48.95
N GLY A 26 32.26 -11.36 -47.78
CA GLY A 26 31.51 -10.12 -47.47
C GLY A 26 31.59 -9.81 -46.00
N SER A 27 32.43 -8.82 -45.62
CA SER A 27 32.48 -8.28 -44.26
C SER A 27 31.18 -7.56 -43.98
N GLY A 28 30.20 -8.28 -43.39
CA GLY A 28 29.00 -7.67 -42.83
C GLY A 28 29.19 -7.35 -41.33
N PRO A 29 28.67 -6.22 -40.83
CA PRO A 29 28.82 -5.89 -39.43
C PRO A 29 28.06 -6.92 -38.58
N THR A 30 28.80 -7.59 -37.71
CA THR A 30 28.25 -8.47 -36.68
C THR A 30 27.39 -7.58 -35.74
N SER A 31 26.10 -7.62 -35.90
CA SER A 31 25.17 -7.02 -34.91
C SER A 31 25.27 -7.81 -33.61
N SER A 32 26.17 -7.38 -32.75
CA SER A 32 26.19 -7.81 -31.36
C SER A 32 24.90 -7.32 -30.71
N SER A 33 23.94 -8.21 -30.57
CA SER A 33 22.77 -7.96 -29.73
C SER A 33 23.24 -7.76 -28.29
N THR A 34 23.49 -6.53 -27.91
CA THR A 34 23.79 -6.17 -26.54
C THR A 34 22.49 -6.42 -25.76
N THR A 35 22.42 -7.57 -25.12
CA THR A 35 21.38 -7.84 -24.11
C THR A 35 21.60 -6.83 -22.97
N THR A 36 20.88 -5.73 -22.98
CA THR A 36 20.87 -4.77 -21.87
C THR A 36 20.29 -5.50 -20.68
N THR A 37 21.13 -6.09 -19.84
CA THR A 37 20.76 -6.60 -18.54
C THR A 37 20.37 -5.37 -17.73
N THR A 38 19.07 -5.15 -17.56
CA THR A 38 18.56 -4.12 -16.64
C THR A 38 19.09 -4.49 -15.25
N ALA A 39 20.07 -3.74 -14.78
CA ALA A 39 20.65 -3.95 -13.47
C ALA A 39 19.53 -3.81 -12.42
N THR A 40 19.16 -4.92 -11.80
CA THR A 40 18.18 -4.91 -10.72
C THR A 40 18.81 -4.14 -9.54
N ARG A 41 18.17 -3.06 -9.14
CA ARG A 41 18.63 -2.25 -8.00
C ARG A 41 18.70 -3.12 -6.75
N PRO A 42 19.74 -2.99 -5.90
CA PRO A 42 19.84 -3.77 -4.67
C PRO A 42 18.65 -3.50 -3.75
N PRO A 43 18.23 -4.47 -2.92
CA PRO A 43 17.20 -4.26 -1.91
C PRO A 43 17.60 -3.18 -0.91
N VAL A 44 16.62 -2.37 -0.50
CA VAL A 44 16.79 -1.41 0.60
C VAL A 44 17.08 -2.18 1.88
N ALA A 45 18.10 -1.74 2.63
CA ALA A 45 18.44 -2.33 3.92
C ALA A 45 17.64 -1.69 5.06
N GLN A 46 17.37 -2.45 6.12
CA GLN A 46 16.58 -1.98 7.27
C GLN A 46 17.05 -0.64 7.86
N PRO A 47 18.36 -0.37 8.03
CA PRO A 47 18.82 0.93 8.58
C PRO A 47 18.45 2.14 7.71
N ALA A 48 18.21 1.94 6.42
CA ALA A 48 17.83 3.04 5.53
C ALA A 48 16.37 3.51 5.73
N LEU A 49 15.51 2.71 6.34
CA LEU A 49 14.10 3.03 6.50
C LEU A 49 13.85 4.35 7.24
N ASP A 50 14.66 4.66 8.25
CA ASP A 50 14.51 5.89 9.05
C ASP A 50 14.70 7.15 8.18
N GLY A 51 15.65 7.12 7.24
CA GLY A 51 15.89 8.21 6.30
C GLY A 51 14.86 8.35 5.17
N LEU A 52 13.97 7.37 5.03
CA LEU A 52 12.90 7.37 4.01
C LEU A 52 11.59 7.96 4.55
N LEU A 53 11.42 8.05 5.87
CA LEU A 53 10.23 8.65 6.48
C LEU A 53 10.06 10.11 5.99
N PRO A 54 8.81 10.56 5.77
CA PRO A 54 8.56 11.96 5.47
C PRO A 54 8.88 12.83 6.69
N THR A 55 9.45 14.00 6.46
CA THR A 55 9.62 14.99 7.53
C THR A 55 8.28 15.63 7.89
N PRO A 56 8.11 16.20 9.10
CA PRO A 56 6.91 16.95 9.46
C PRO A 56 6.59 18.09 8.49
N ASP A 57 7.59 18.75 7.93
CA ASP A 57 7.39 19.82 6.95
C ASP A 57 6.89 19.29 5.61
N GLU A 58 7.38 18.13 5.15
CA GLU A 58 6.86 17.45 3.95
C GLU A 58 5.40 17.04 4.14
N VAL A 59 5.05 16.52 5.31
CA VAL A 59 3.66 16.16 5.66
C VAL A 59 2.78 17.42 5.74
N SER A 60 3.23 18.46 6.45
CA SER A 60 2.54 19.74 6.56
C SER A 60 2.24 20.36 5.20
N ALA A 61 3.22 20.33 4.29
CA ALA A 61 3.08 20.84 2.94
C ALA A 61 2.08 20.01 2.12
N ALA A 62 2.17 18.68 2.18
CA ALA A 62 1.27 17.78 1.44
C ALA A 62 -0.18 17.93 1.91
N MET A 63 -0.41 18.05 3.22
CA MET A 63 -1.73 18.19 3.82
C MET A 63 -2.25 19.63 3.82
N SER A 64 -1.40 20.63 3.47
CA SER A 64 -1.72 22.07 3.60
C SER A 64 -2.12 22.45 5.04
N VAL A 65 -1.52 21.79 6.03
CA VAL A 65 -1.75 22.00 7.46
C VAL A 65 -0.44 22.40 8.12
N PRO A 66 -0.23 23.67 8.51
CA PRO A 66 1.02 24.11 9.08
C PRO A 66 1.24 23.61 10.52
N GLY A 67 2.49 23.47 10.92
CA GLY A 67 2.87 23.20 12.32
C GLY A 67 2.61 21.77 12.78
N MET A 68 2.50 20.82 11.85
CA MET A 68 2.42 19.41 12.22
C MET A 68 3.74 18.94 12.83
N THR A 69 3.67 18.05 13.81
CA THR A 69 4.83 17.53 14.53
C THR A 69 4.75 16.02 14.68
N VAL A 70 5.89 15.36 14.85
CA VAL A 70 5.94 13.93 15.13
C VAL A 70 5.34 13.67 16.51
N GLN A 71 4.31 12.84 16.57
CA GLN A 71 3.66 12.39 17.80
C GLN A 71 4.18 11.02 18.22
N GLN A 72 4.50 10.16 17.25
CA GLN A 72 4.94 8.80 17.49
C GLN A 72 5.94 8.35 16.42
N ASN A 73 6.95 7.60 16.85
CA ASN A 73 7.80 6.77 16.00
C ASN A 73 7.86 5.36 16.60
N GLY A 74 7.79 4.35 15.74
CA GLY A 74 7.79 2.95 16.19
C GLY A 74 8.44 2.00 15.19
N THR A 75 8.76 0.81 15.70
CA THR A 75 9.33 -0.31 14.94
C THR A 75 8.44 -1.56 14.98
N ALA A 76 7.20 -1.38 15.42
CA ALA A 76 6.18 -2.42 15.47
C ALA A 76 4.98 -2.04 14.60
N MET A 77 4.25 -3.04 14.12
CA MET A 77 2.95 -2.83 13.50
C MET A 77 1.97 -2.24 14.51
N GLN A 78 0.99 -1.49 14.03
CA GLN A 78 -0.13 -1.02 14.82
C GLN A 78 -1.14 -2.15 15.05
N ASP A 79 -1.90 -2.08 16.14
CA ASP A 79 -2.94 -3.05 16.49
C ASP A 79 -4.13 -2.28 17.11
N ASP A 80 -4.56 -1.23 16.41
CA ASP A 80 -5.58 -0.27 16.87
C ASP A 80 -6.96 -0.54 16.27
N VAL A 81 -7.09 -1.61 15.46
CA VAL A 81 -8.36 -1.95 14.81
C VAL A 81 -9.38 -2.40 15.82
N ASP A 82 -10.54 -1.74 15.85
CA ASP A 82 -11.69 -2.22 16.61
C ASP A 82 -12.10 -3.62 16.10
N LYS A 83 -12.11 -4.60 17.01
CA LYS A 83 -12.47 -6.00 16.73
C LYS A 83 -13.90 -6.17 16.22
N LYS A 84 -14.74 -5.16 16.35
CA LYS A 84 -16.12 -5.13 15.82
C LYS A 84 -16.19 -4.70 14.36
N TRP A 85 -15.07 -4.26 13.78
CA TRP A 85 -15.02 -3.95 12.36
C TRP A 85 -15.09 -5.22 11.50
N PRO A 86 -15.70 -5.18 10.31
CA PRO A 86 -15.60 -6.28 9.36
C PRO A 86 -14.13 -6.62 9.11
N PRO A 87 -13.71 -7.89 9.24
CA PRO A 87 -12.31 -8.27 9.08
C PRO A 87 -11.70 -7.81 7.75
N GLU A 88 -12.50 -7.83 6.68
CA GLU A 88 -12.10 -7.38 5.35
C GLU A 88 -11.87 -5.87 5.24
N CYS A 89 -12.31 -5.08 6.25
CA CYS A 89 -12.11 -3.64 6.33
C CYS A 89 -11.07 -3.22 7.39
N SER A 90 -10.51 -4.17 8.12
CA SER A 90 -9.54 -3.87 9.19
C SER A 90 -8.34 -3.05 8.71
N PHE A 91 -7.90 -3.26 7.47
CA PHE A 91 -6.82 -2.47 6.88
C PHE A 91 -7.17 -0.98 6.74
N ALA A 92 -8.45 -0.62 6.62
CA ALA A 92 -8.87 0.77 6.36
C ALA A 92 -8.76 1.68 7.58
N SER A 93 -8.49 1.14 8.78
CA SER A 93 -8.37 1.91 10.02
C SER A 93 -7.15 2.82 10.02
N SER A 94 -5.98 2.26 9.70
CA SER A 94 -4.70 2.97 9.64
C SER A 94 -3.69 2.23 8.76
N SER A 95 -2.55 2.85 8.51
CA SER A 95 -1.40 2.20 7.86
C SER A 95 -0.64 1.29 8.83
N ALA A 96 0.05 0.30 8.29
CA ALA A 96 0.85 -0.68 9.03
C ALA A 96 0.08 -1.44 10.13
N GLU A 97 -1.19 -1.74 9.88
CA GLU A 97 -2.03 -2.54 10.79
C GLU A 97 -1.65 -4.02 10.75
N THR A 98 -1.51 -4.64 11.93
CA THR A 98 -1.15 -6.05 12.08
C THR A 98 -1.99 -7.00 11.21
N PRO A 99 -3.33 -6.90 11.15
CA PRO A 99 -4.13 -7.78 10.31
C PRO A 99 -3.83 -7.66 8.82
N ALA A 100 -3.50 -6.45 8.33
CA ALA A 100 -3.21 -6.20 6.93
C ALA A 100 -1.90 -6.85 6.47
N TYR A 101 -0.96 -7.04 7.39
CA TYR A 101 0.37 -7.60 7.13
C TYR A 101 0.56 -9.03 7.66
N ALA A 102 -0.48 -9.63 8.24
CA ALA A 102 -0.42 -10.99 8.75
C ALA A 102 0.03 -11.97 7.64
N ASN A 103 1.03 -12.80 7.94
CA ASN A 103 1.59 -13.80 7.02
C ASN A 103 2.19 -13.23 5.72
N SER A 104 2.44 -11.93 5.63
CA SER A 104 3.02 -11.30 4.44
C SER A 104 4.52 -11.56 4.27
N GLY A 105 5.22 -11.99 5.33
CA GLY A 105 6.66 -12.27 5.32
C GLY A 105 7.53 -11.01 5.39
N PHE A 106 7.01 -9.87 5.85
CA PHE A 106 7.83 -8.66 6.07
C PHE A 106 8.92 -8.92 7.13
N THR A 107 10.02 -8.19 7.04
CA THR A 107 11.20 -8.37 7.91
C THR A 107 11.43 -7.22 8.88
N ALA A 108 10.95 -6.02 8.56
CA ALA A 108 11.05 -4.86 9.43
C ALA A 108 9.95 -3.85 9.10
N VAL A 109 9.65 -2.98 10.05
CA VAL A 109 8.72 -1.87 9.87
C VAL A 109 9.24 -0.60 10.55
N ARG A 110 8.90 0.55 9.98
CA ARG A 110 8.94 1.85 10.64
C ARG A 110 7.57 2.48 10.54
N VAL A 111 7.05 2.94 11.66
CA VAL A 111 5.79 3.68 11.75
C VAL A 111 6.08 5.06 12.31
N GLN A 112 5.52 6.08 11.66
CA GLN A 112 5.59 7.47 12.14
C GLN A 112 4.18 8.07 12.09
N VAL A 113 3.79 8.73 13.17
CA VAL A 113 2.57 9.55 13.22
C VAL A 113 2.98 11.02 13.31
N VAL A 114 2.49 11.81 12.39
CA VAL A 114 2.64 13.26 12.35
C VAL A 114 1.26 13.88 12.46
N ALA A 115 1.05 14.79 13.39
CA ALA A 115 -0.25 15.43 13.58
C ALA A 115 -0.16 16.92 13.85
N ALA A 116 -1.23 17.63 13.52
CA ALA A 116 -1.42 19.02 13.89
C ALA A 116 -1.67 19.13 15.40
N PRO A 117 -1.37 20.28 16.01
CA PRO A 117 -1.78 20.54 17.39
C PRO A 117 -3.32 20.53 17.48
N SER A 118 -3.83 19.97 18.56
CA SER A 118 -5.28 20.02 18.86
C SER A 118 -5.69 21.45 19.13
N ALA A 119 -6.77 21.90 18.50
CA ALA A 119 -7.32 23.22 18.80
C ALA A 119 -8.02 23.20 20.17
N PRO A 120 -7.85 24.25 20.99
CA PRO A 120 -8.59 24.36 22.25
C PRO A 120 -10.10 24.29 22.00
N ASN A 121 -10.81 23.44 22.75
CA ASN A 121 -12.26 23.22 22.68
C ASN A 121 -12.77 22.58 21.35
N ASP A 122 -11.90 22.10 20.45
CA ASP A 122 -12.29 21.29 19.31
C ASP A 122 -12.28 19.80 19.72
N GLN A 123 -13.42 19.13 19.58
CA GLN A 123 -13.55 17.69 19.84
C GLN A 123 -13.13 16.85 18.63
N SER A 124 -12.94 17.48 17.48
CA SER A 124 -12.52 16.77 16.28
C SER A 124 -11.07 16.31 16.40
N PRO A 125 -10.75 15.08 15.97
CA PRO A 125 -9.37 14.65 15.90
C PRO A 125 -8.56 15.61 15.03
N PRO A 126 -7.34 15.96 15.45
CA PRO A 126 -6.47 16.83 14.65
C PRO A 126 -6.13 16.14 13.31
N ALA A 127 -5.86 16.95 12.31
CA ALA A 127 -5.34 16.44 11.06
C ALA A 127 -4.05 15.64 11.30
N SER A 128 -3.95 14.46 10.72
CA SER A 128 -2.83 13.56 10.98
C SER A 128 -2.45 12.74 9.74
N ALA A 129 -1.20 12.32 9.71
CA ALA A 129 -0.66 11.36 8.76
C ALA A 129 0.07 10.25 9.50
N THR A 130 -0.26 9.01 9.21
CA THR A 130 0.47 7.83 9.66
C THR A 130 1.22 7.25 8.46
N THR A 131 2.52 7.11 8.57
CA THR A 131 3.39 6.50 7.59
C THR A 131 3.89 5.16 8.09
N GLY A 132 3.60 4.08 7.37
CA GLY A 132 4.21 2.77 7.55
C GLY A 132 5.18 2.47 6.40
N LEU A 133 6.45 2.21 6.71
CA LEU A 133 7.43 1.68 5.77
C LEU A 133 7.72 0.24 6.15
N VAL A 134 7.29 -0.69 5.30
CA VAL A 134 7.36 -2.13 5.60
C VAL A 134 8.33 -2.80 4.65
N LEU A 135 9.39 -3.37 5.21
CA LEU A 135 10.48 -3.99 4.48
C LEU A 135 10.18 -5.46 4.21
N PHE A 136 10.42 -5.88 2.99
CA PHE A 136 10.35 -7.28 2.56
C PHE A 136 11.75 -7.81 2.21
N PRO A 137 11.93 -9.15 2.19
CA PRO A 137 13.22 -9.75 1.81
C PRO A 137 13.66 -9.35 0.39
N SER A 138 12.72 -9.16 -0.53
CA SER A 138 13.00 -8.75 -1.91
C SER A 138 11.85 -7.96 -2.52
N ALA A 139 12.13 -7.34 -3.66
CA ALA A 139 11.12 -6.66 -4.48
C ALA A 139 10.00 -7.61 -4.96
N LYS A 140 10.30 -8.90 -5.12
CA LYS A 140 9.33 -9.93 -5.51
C LYS A 140 8.28 -10.15 -4.42
N GLU A 141 8.70 -10.31 -3.16
CA GLU A 141 7.78 -10.47 -2.03
C GLU A 141 6.96 -9.21 -1.80
N ALA A 142 7.58 -8.03 -1.87
CA ALA A 142 6.86 -6.76 -1.76
C ALA A 142 5.78 -6.60 -2.85
N SER A 143 6.12 -6.95 -4.10
CA SER A 143 5.17 -6.93 -5.22
C SER A 143 4.03 -7.94 -5.04
N ALA A 144 4.34 -9.14 -4.53
CA ALA A 144 3.32 -10.16 -4.22
C ALA A 144 2.36 -9.66 -3.15
N PHE A 145 2.87 -8.98 -2.11
CA PHE A 145 2.07 -8.33 -1.08
C PHE A 145 1.13 -7.26 -1.68
N SER A 146 1.65 -6.36 -2.53
CA SER A 146 0.82 -5.35 -3.20
C SER A 146 -0.30 -5.97 -4.04
N THR A 147 0.01 -7.03 -4.78
CA THR A 147 -0.97 -7.76 -5.60
C THR A 147 -2.05 -8.41 -4.74
N SER A 148 -1.67 -9.01 -3.61
CA SER A 148 -2.61 -9.58 -2.64
C SER A 148 -3.50 -8.50 -2.01
N SER A 149 -2.91 -7.36 -1.62
CA SER A 149 -3.62 -6.21 -1.06
C SER A 149 -4.66 -5.65 -2.03
N ALA A 150 -4.32 -5.53 -3.33
CA ALA A 150 -5.28 -5.07 -4.33
C ALA A 150 -6.54 -5.95 -4.40
N LYS A 151 -6.38 -7.26 -4.20
CA LYS A 151 -7.52 -8.20 -4.15
C LYS A 151 -8.30 -8.09 -2.85
N SER A 152 -7.62 -8.06 -1.71
CA SER A 152 -8.27 -8.01 -0.40
C SER A 152 -9.02 -6.70 -0.17
N TRP A 153 -8.46 -5.56 -0.61
CA TRP A 153 -9.10 -4.26 -0.45
C TRP A 153 -10.41 -4.11 -1.23
N THR A 154 -10.56 -4.86 -2.34
CA THR A 154 -11.81 -4.89 -3.12
C THR A 154 -13.00 -5.33 -2.27
N ALA A 155 -12.80 -6.20 -1.28
CA ALA A 155 -13.88 -6.68 -0.42
C ALA A 155 -14.42 -5.60 0.53
N CYS A 156 -13.64 -4.55 0.79
CA CYS A 156 -14.06 -3.40 1.62
C CYS A 156 -14.47 -2.16 0.80
N ALA A 157 -14.34 -2.19 -0.53
CA ALA A 157 -14.75 -1.06 -1.37
C ALA A 157 -16.28 -0.87 -1.34
N ASP A 158 -16.71 0.39 -1.31
CA ASP A 158 -18.12 0.80 -1.30
C ASP A 158 -18.96 0.15 -0.16
N ARG A 159 -18.33 -0.10 0.99
CA ARG A 159 -18.96 -0.73 2.15
C ARG A 159 -19.42 0.31 3.17
N GLN A 160 -20.49 -0.04 3.89
CA GLN A 160 -20.97 0.69 5.06
C GLN A 160 -21.17 -0.29 6.19
N TRP A 161 -20.82 0.11 7.41
CA TRP A 161 -21.09 -0.67 8.61
C TRP A 161 -21.29 0.24 9.83
N THR A 162 -21.91 -0.31 10.85
CA THR A 162 -22.12 0.36 12.12
C THR A 162 -21.53 -0.50 13.24
N VAL A 163 -20.75 0.14 14.11
CA VAL A 163 -20.35 -0.44 15.40
C VAL A 163 -21.28 0.16 16.44
N PRO A 164 -22.20 -0.61 17.01
CA PRO A 164 -23.15 -0.10 17.98
C PRO A 164 -22.44 0.27 19.30
N ALA A 165 -22.99 1.23 20.01
CA ALA A 165 -22.61 1.51 21.39
C ALA A 165 -22.87 0.29 22.28
N ASP A 166 -21.94 -0.04 23.18
CA ASP A 166 -22.10 -1.16 24.14
C ASP A 166 -22.95 -0.77 25.38
N GLY A 167 -23.13 0.51 25.58
CA GLY A 167 -23.89 1.02 26.74
C GLY A 167 -24.29 2.49 26.62
N PRO A 168 -25.00 3.02 27.61
CA PRO A 168 -25.56 4.36 27.54
C PRO A 168 -24.53 5.49 27.54
N ASN A 169 -23.28 5.21 27.92
CA ASN A 169 -22.18 6.18 27.93
C ASN A 169 -21.19 5.95 26.79
N ASP A 170 -21.47 5.01 25.92
CA ASP A 170 -20.62 4.69 24.78
C ASP A 170 -21.12 5.39 23.50
N ALA A 171 -20.30 5.36 22.45
CA ALA A 171 -20.61 6.01 21.19
C ALA A 171 -20.80 4.98 20.06
N GLU A 172 -21.81 5.19 19.23
CA GLU A 172 -22.01 4.48 17.99
C GLU A 172 -21.02 5.02 16.95
N GLN A 173 -20.42 4.12 16.18
CA GLN A 173 -19.60 4.48 15.03
C GLN A 173 -20.30 4.06 13.74
N ARG A 174 -20.39 4.95 12.77
CA ARG A 174 -20.85 4.65 11.41
C ARG A 174 -19.72 4.91 10.43
N MET A 175 -19.39 3.89 9.69
CA MET A 175 -18.24 3.89 8.81
C MET A 175 -18.68 3.66 7.36
N GLN A 176 -18.03 4.33 6.44
CA GLN A 176 -18.27 4.17 5.00
C GLN A 176 -16.95 4.26 4.23
N THR A 177 -16.68 3.26 3.40
CA THR A 177 -15.60 3.33 2.41
C THR A 177 -16.13 3.73 1.06
N LYS A 178 -15.27 4.39 0.27
CA LYS A 178 -15.52 4.67 -1.16
C LYS A 178 -14.91 3.58 -2.04
N SER A 179 -15.09 3.72 -3.35
CA SER A 179 -14.50 2.84 -4.35
C SER A 179 -12.99 2.79 -4.23
N LEU A 180 -12.43 1.60 -4.41
CA LEU A 180 -11.00 1.40 -4.49
C LEU A 180 -10.45 2.01 -5.79
N ALA A 181 -9.44 2.85 -5.68
CA ALA A 181 -8.66 3.31 -6.81
C ALA A 181 -7.32 2.57 -6.91
N ASN A 182 -6.85 2.37 -8.13
CA ASN A 182 -5.51 1.87 -8.43
C ASN A 182 -4.96 2.68 -9.60
N ALA A 183 -4.16 3.68 -9.30
CA ALA A 183 -3.59 4.59 -10.28
C ALA A 183 -2.06 4.61 -10.16
N ASN A 184 -1.36 4.37 -11.27
CA ASN A 184 0.11 4.37 -11.34
C ASN A 184 0.79 3.48 -10.28
N GLY A 185 0.16 2.34 -9.94
CA GLY A 185 0.66 1.40 -8.93
C GLY A 185 0.48 1.87 -7.49
N VAL A 186 -0.38 2.87 -7.25
CA VAL A 186 -0.83 3.27 -5.92
C VAL A 186 -2.27 2.82 -5.74
N LEU A 187 -2.52 1.95 -4.77
CA LEU A 187 -3.86 1.64 -4.30
C LEU A 187 -4.31 2.75 -3.35
N SER A 188 -5.53 3.23 -3.47
CA SER A 188 -6.08 4.17 -2.49
C SER A 188 -7.56 3.92 -2.21
N LEU A 189 -7.94 4.17 -0.96
CA LEU A 189 -9.30 4.04 -0.46
C LEU A 189 -9.59 5.18 0.50
N THR A 190 -10.79 5.77 0.42
CA THR A 190 -11.27 6.76 1.38
C THR A 190 -12.24 6.11 2.35
N LEU A 191 -12.04 6.36 3.64
CA LEU A 191 -12.92 5.99 4.73
C LEU A 191 -13.50 7.26 5.36
N THR A 192 -14.81 7.34 5.49
CA THR A 192 -15.48 8.37 6.30
C THR A 192 -16.11 7.69 7.51
N GLY A 193 -15.83 8.22 8.69
CA GLY A 193 -16.38 7.76 9.94
C GLY A 193 -17.12 8.86 10.67
N SER A 194 -18.25 8.54 11.30
CA SER A 194 -18.92 9.38 12.31
C SER A 194 -19.01 8.64 13.62
N ILE A 195 -18.76 9.34 14.71
CA ILE A 195 -18.85 8.84 16.09
C ILE A 195 -19.86 9.71 16.82
N SER A 196 -20.96 9.11 17.28
CA SER A 196 -22.05 9.80 17.92
C SER A 196 -22.42 9.14 19.24
N GLY A 197 -22.42 9.92 20.33
CA GLY A 197 -22.72 9.45 21.68
C GLY A 197 -22.90 10.61 22.64
N PRO A 198 -23.07 10.35 23.95
CA PRO A 198 -23.25 11.39 24.95
C PRO A 198 -22.05 12.36 24.96
N GLY A 199 -22.30 13.61 24.57
CA GLY A 199 -21.29 14.66 24.57
C GLY A 199 -20.26 14.55 23.43
N ILE A 200 -20.40 13.62 22.49
CA ILE A 200 -19.50 13.47 21.32
C ILE A 200 -20.32 13.37 20.03
N ASN A 201 -19.95 14.17 19.04
CA ASN A 201 -20.47 14.06 17.68
C ASN A 201 -19.41 14.55 16.71
N ILE A 202 -18.62 13.65 16.21
CA ILE A 202 -17.50 13.95 15.32
C ILE A 202 -17.64 13.20 13.99
N THR A 203 -17.12 13.80 12.93
CA THR A 203 -16.96 13.16 11.64
C THR A 203 -15.52 13.36 11.18
N MET A 204 -14.93 12.30 10.67
CA MET A 204 -13.56 12.28 10.17
C MET A 204 -13.53 11.57 8.82
N THR A 205 -12.74 12.09 7.93
CA THR A 205 -12.40 11.41 6.68
C THR A 205 -10.94 11.04 6.68
N CYS A 206 -10.63 9.81 6.31
CA CYS A 206 -9.28 9.33 6.13
C CYS A 206 -9.09 8.82 4.69
N GLN A 207 -7.95 9.10 4.11
CA GLN A 207 -7.50 8.45 2.89
C GLN A 207 -6.35 7.50 3.23
N ARG A 208 -6.41 6.26 2.79
CA ARG A 208 -5.30 5.34 2.81
C ARG A 208 -4.72 5.14 1.42
N ALA A 209 -3.40 5.09 1.31
CA ALA A 209 -2.66 4.79 0.09
C ALA A 209 -1.59 3.74 0.35
N LEU A 210 -1.48 2.75 -0.53
CA LEU A 210 -0.47 1.69 -0.49
C LEU A 210 0.22 1.61 -1.84
N THR A 211 1.55 1.68 -1.84
CA THR A 211 2.38 1.40 -3.02
C THR A 211 3.61 0.61 -2.64
N VAL A 212 4.29 0.05 -3.63
CA VAL A 212 5.55 -0.68 -3.44
C VAL A 212 6.61 -0.08 -4.34
N ARG A 213 7.80 0.16 -3.78
CA ARG A 213 9.01 0.52 -4.53
C ARG A 213 10.16 -0.36 -4.03
N ASN A 214 10.87 -1.00 -4.96
CA ASN A 214 11.87 -2.00 -4.60
C ASN A 214 11.28 -3.03 -3.62
N ASN A 215 11.90 -3.28 -2.50
CA ASN A 215 11.43 -4.20 -1.45
C ASN A 215 10.73 -3.51 -0.27
N VAL A 216 10.23 -2.27 -0.46
CA VAL A 216 9.53 -1.50 0.56
C VAL A 216 8.07 -1.29 0.17
N ALA A 217 7.14 -1.72 1.02
CA ALA A 217 5.76 -1.25 0.95
C ALA A 217 5.66 0.08 1.72
N ILE A 218 5.08 1.06 1.05
CA ILE A 218 4.85 2.42 1.53
C ILE A 218 3.35 2.53 1.76
N ASP A 219 2.96 2.62 3.00
CA ASP A 219 1.59 2.55 3.47
C ASP A 219 1.27 3.82 4.26
N ILE A 220 0.43 4.66 3.71
CA ILE A 220 0.12 5.99 4.24
C ILE A 220 -1.36 6.09 4.56
N THR A 221 -1.68 6.64 5.73
CA THR A 221 -3.04 7.08 6.05
C THR A 221 -3.01 8.55 6.42
N THR A 222 -3.82 9.36 5.79
CA THR A 222 -4.03 10.77 6.17
C THR A 222 -5.46 10.97 6.60
N CYS A 223 -5.67 11.61 7.74
CA CYS A 223 -6.98 11.88 8.30
C CYS A 223 -7.17 13.37 8.57
N GLY A 224 -8.41 13.84 8.39
CA GLY A 224 -8.77 15.23 8.63
C GLY A 224 -10.19 15.52 8.14
N LYS A 225 -10.53 16.80 8.03
CA LYS A 225 -11.85 17.23 7.54
C LYS A 225 -12.03 16.88 6.06
N ASP A 226 -11.01 17.11 5.26
CA ASP A 226 -10.95 16.76 3.83
C ASP A 226 -9.50 16.45 3.43
N PRO A 227 -9.06 15.21 3.59
CA PRO A 227 -7.68 14.84 3.26
C PRO A 227 -7.43 14.77 1.73
N GLY A 228 -8.47 14.73 0.90
CA GLY A 228 -8.32 14.62 -0.56
C GLY A 228 -7.40 13.47 -0.97
N GLU A 229 -6.40 13.78 -1.83
CA GLU A 229 -5.40 12.83 -2.34
C GLU A 229 -4.04 12.92 -1.59
N THR A 230 -4.04 13.36 -0.33
CA THR A 230 -2.79 13.62 0.40
C THR A 230 -2.00 12.35 0.73
N ALA A 231 -2.68 11.25 1.05
CA ALA A 231 -2.00 9.98 1.27
C ALA A 231 -1.28 9.48 0.00
N VAL A 232 -1.91 9.63 -1.16
CA VAL A 232 -1.30 9.30 -2.47
C VAL A 232 -0.10 10.20 -2.75
N THR A 233 -0.22 11.49 -2.44
CA THR A 233 0.87 12.47 -2.62
C THR A 233 2.08 12.10 -1.76
N ILE A 234 1.88 11.82 -0.47
CA ILE A 234 2.95 11.41 0.45
C ILE A 234 3.55 10.07 0.01
N ALA A 235 2.71 9.08 -0.38
CA ALA A 235 3.20 7.79 -0.85
C ALA A 235 4.12 7.93 -2.08
N ASN A 236 3.79 8.80 -3.02
CA ASN A 236 4.63 9.08 -4.18
C ASN A 236 5.93 9.82 -3.82
N GLN A 237 5.89 10.77 -2.88
CA GLN A 237 7.09 11.47 -2.39
C GLN A 237 8.07 10.49 -1.73
N VAL A 238 7.57 9.63 -0.85
CA VAL A 238 8.36 8.57 -0.20
C VAL A 238 8.86 7.56 -1.25
N GLY A 239 8.03 7.18 -2.21
CA GLY A 239 8.42 6.34 -3.34
C GLY A 239 9.62 6.91 -4.09
N GLY A 240 9.63 8.22 -4.35
CA GLY A 240 10.75 8.91 -4.96
C GLY A 240 12.04 8.91 -4.11
N LYS A 241 11.93 8.83 -2.76
CA LYS A 241 13.09 8.64 -1.88
C LYS A 241 13.63 7.19 -1.99
N VAL A 242 12.75 6.18 -2.01
CA VAL A 242 13.12 4.77 -2.19
C VAL A 242 13.80 4.56 -3.54
N ASP A 243 13.31 5.20 -4.59
CA ASP A 243 13.86 5.08 -5.94
C ASP A 243 15.28 5.67 -6.09
N LYS A 244 15.78 6.38 -5.10
CA LYS A 244 17.15 6.97 -5.08
C LYS A 244 18.14 6.16 -4.24
N GLN A 245 17.71 5.03 -3.60
CA GLN A 245 18.57 4.16 -2.79
C GLN A 245 19.48 3.27 -3.62
#